data_cd45a464e70172cd7c7d1e8332e21c25
#
_entry.id   cd45a464e70172cd7c7d1e8332e21c25
#
_cell.length_a   1.000
_cell.length_b   1.000
_cell.length_c   1.000
_cell.angle_alpha   90.00
_cell.angle_beta   90.00
_cell.angle_gamma   90.00
#
_symmetry.space_group_name_H-M   'P 1'
#
loop_
_entity.id
_entity.type
_entity.pdbx_description
1 polymer ?
#
loop_
_entity_poly.entity_id
_entity_poly.type
_entity_poly.pdbx_seq_one_letter_code
_entity_poly.pdbx_strand_id
1 'polypeptide(L)'
;VAKTNEKLHQVENKIKFINIDIDKYKSSNYDLIISNPPYINCIELNRLDDDIKLHEPKIALSGGFDGFRDIRKVIAVSKKLLKLNGKLIIEIGHKQKILSVKILKENGYYINKISKDLSGKDRCIISTKL
;
A
#
# COMPACT_ATOMS: atom_id res chain seq x y z
N VAL A 1 3.04 20.47 2.37
CA VAL A 1 1.64 20.05 2.57
C VAL A 1 1.49 19.26 3.87
N ALA A 2 2.10 18.05 4.05
CA ALA A 2 1.85 17.19 5.21
C ALA A 2 2.13 17.87 6.56
N LYS A 3 3.30 18.52 6.73
CA LYS A 3 3.63 19.30 7.95
C LYS A 3 2.71 20.52 8.17
N THR A 4 2.21 21.09 7.10
CA THR A 4 1.23 22.21 7.19
C THR A 4 -0.10 21.68 7.72
N ASN A 5 -0.55 20.53 7.21
CA ASN A 5 -1.79 19.89 7.68
C ASN A 5 -1.67 19.42 9.14
N GLU A 6 -0.53 18.87 9.54
CA GLU A 6 -0.25 18.48 10.94
C GLU A 6 -0.50 19.64 11.90
N LYS A 7 0.06 20.83 11.60
CA LYS A 7 -0.14 22.06 12.38
C LYS A 7 -1.59 22.52 12.35
N LEU A 8 -2.20 22.55 11.17
CA LEU A 8 -3.60 22.98 11.00
C LEU A 8 -4.55 22.15 11.86
N HIS A 9 -4.30 20.84 11.98
CA HIS A 9 -5.11 19.90 12.74
C HIS A 9 -4.65 19.70 14.20
N GLN A 10 -3.61 20.43 14.64
CA GLN A 10 -3.05 20.39 16.02
C GLN A 10 -2.67 18.95 16.46
N VAL A 11 -1.99 18.21 15.58
CA VAL A 11 -1.59 16.80 15.81
C VAL A 11 -0.07 16.60 15.77
N GLU A 12 0.73 17.65 15.94
CA GLU A 12 2.21 17.63 15.82
C GLU A 12 2.85 16.64 16.78
N ASN A 13 2.28 16.43 17.95
CA ASN A 13 2.79 15.46 18.93
C ASN A 13 2.35 14.01 18.68
N LYS A 14 1.51 13.79 17.66
CA LYS A 14 0.93 12.46 17.33
C LYS A 14 1.47 11.87 16.04
N ILE A 15 2.18 12.66 15.23
CA ILE A 15 2.65 12.27 13.89
C ILE A 15 4.17 12.39 13.82
N LYS A 16 4.81 11.38 13.24
CA LYS A 16 6.23 11.40 12.90
C LYS A 16 6.40 11.17 11.41
N PHE A 17 6.90 12.17 10.70
CA PHE A 17 7.24 12.03 9.28
C PHE A 17 8.62 11.43 9.12
N ILE A 18 8.73 10.39 8.30
CA ILE A 18 9.98 9.70 8.00
C ILE A 18 10.10 9.60 6.48
N ASN A 19 11.16 10.19 5.91
CA ASN A 19 11.46 10.08 4.49
C ASN A 19 12.49 8.98 4.27
N ILE A 20 12.03 7.75 4.03
CA ILE A 20 12.89 6.58 3.85
C ILE A 20 12.20 5.57 2.94
N ASP A 21 12.98 4.79 2.19
CA ASP A 21 12.46 3.61 1.51
C ASP A 21 12.07 2.56 2.54
N ILE A 22 10.90 1.95 2.35
CA ILE A 22 10.33 0.98 3.30
C ILE A 22 11.27 -0.20 3.58
N ASP A 23 12.10 -0.62 2.62
CA ASP A 23 13.09 -1.69 2.80
C ASP A 23 14.19 -1.34 3.81
N LYS A 24 14.48 -0.07 3.97
CA LYS A 24 15.50 0.46 4.89
C LYS A 24 14.93 0.76 6.27
N TYR A 25 13.61 0.72 6.41
CA TYR A 25 12.95 1.02 7.67
C TYR A 25 13.05 -0.16 8.65
N LYS A 26 13.66 0.06 9.81
CA LYS A 26 14.01 -0.99 10.77
C LYS A 26 13.21 -0.98 12.08
N SER A 27 12.21 -0.13 12.20
CA SER A 27 11.31 -0.17 13.37
C SER A 27 10.38 -1.38 13.30
N SER A 28 9.78 -1.76 14.41
CA SER A 28 8.86 -2.89 14.50
C SER A 28 7.76 -2.64 15.55
N ASN A 29 6.90 -3.62 15.76
CA ASN A 29 5.83 -3.60 16.76
C ASN A 29 4.68 -2.62 16.45
N TYR A 30 4.31 -2.49 15.17
CA TYR A 30 3.13 -1.75 14.78
C TYR A 30 1.86 -2.59 14.92
N ASP A 31 0.78 -1.94 15.35
CA ASP A 31 -0.55 -2.55 15.44
C ASP A 31 -1.26 -2.53 14.09
N LEU A 32 -0.95 -1.51 13.26
CA LEU A 32 -1.57 -1.30 11.97
C LEU A 32 -0.56 -0.71 10.98
N ILE A 33 -0.57 -1.24 9.77
CA ILE A 33 0.10 -0.64 8.59
C ILE A 33 -0.97 -0.39 7.54
N ILE A 34 -0.96 0.81 6.97
CA ILE A 34 -1.81 1.18 5.83
C ILE A 34 -0.89 1.56 4.68
N SER A 35 -1.13 1.03 3.49
CA SER A 35 -0.30 1.31 2.32
C SER A 35 -1.14 1.43 1.05
N ASN A 36 -0.79 2.43 0.23
CA ASN A 36 -1.23 2.54 -1.16
C ASN A 36 0.02 2.48 -2.04
N PRO A 37 0.50 1.27 -2.38
CA PRO A 37 1.69 1.11 -3.21
C PRO A 37 1.36 1.36 -4.68
N PRO A 38 2.34 1.75 -5.52
CA PRO A 38 2.19 1.77 -6.96
C PRO A 38 1.78 0.38 -7.48
N TYR A 39 0.74 0.31 -8.31
CA TYR A 39 0.18 -0.96 -8.80
C TYR A 39 -0.07 -1.00 -10.31
N ILE A 40 0.23 0.06 -11.04
CA ILE A 40 0.03 0.11 -12.50
C ILE A 40 1.18 -0.63 -13.18
N ASN A 41 0.88 -1.61 -14.03
CA ASN A 41 1.89 -2.31 -14.80
C ASN A 41 2.46 -1.43 -15.93
N CYS A 42 3.63 -1.83 -16.47
CA CYS A 42 4.33 -1.05 -17.49
C CYS A 42 3.51 -0.81 -18.77
N ILE A 43 2.63 -1.73 -19.14
CA ILE A 43 1.81 -1.63 -20.35
C ILE A 43 0.68 -0.61 -20.14
N GLU A 44 0.00 -0.71 -18.99
CA GLU A 44 -1.07 0.23 -18.61
C GLU A 44 -0.51 1.64 -18.36
N LEU A 45 0.68 1.76 -17.82
CA LEU A 45 1.35 3.04 -17.58
C LEU A 45 1.53 3.85 -18.88
N ASN A 46 1.86 3.17 -19.97
CA ASN A 46 2.01 3.82 -21.28
C ASN A 46 0.68 4.27 -21.89
N ARG A 47 -0.44 3.73 -21.42
CA ARG A 47 -1.80 4.03 -21.90
C ARG A 47 -2.56 5.03 -21.02
N LEU A 48 -1.95 5.52 -19.96
CA LEU A 48 -2.56 6.54 -19.11
C LEU A 48 -2.76 7.84 -19.86
N ASP A 49 -3.79 8.59 -19.47
CA ASP A 49 -4.04 9.93 -19.98
C ASP A 49 -2.85 10.85 -19.69
N ASP A 50 -2.60 11.79 -20.59
CA ASP A 50 -1.44 12.69 -20.49
C ASP A 50 -1.50 13.57 -19.24
N ASP A 51 -2.69 13.91 -18.76
CA ASP A 51 -2.85 14.66 -17.50
C ASP A 51 -2.25 13.91 -16.31
N ILE A 52 -2.43 12.59 -16.22
CA ILE A 52 -1.85 11.77 -15.14
C ILE A 52 -0.34 11.67 -15.32
N LYS A 53 0.14 11.48 -16.56
CA LYS A 53 1.58 11.37 -16.86
C LYS A 53 2.35 12.65 -16.57
N LEU A 54 1.71 13.82 -16.73
CA LEU A 54 2.33 15.13 -16.53
C LEU A 54 2.35 15.57 -15.09
N HIS A 55 1.36 15.17 -14.29
CA HIS A 55 1.17 15.68 -12.93
C HIS A 55 1.57 14.69 -11.84
N GLU A 56 1.63 13.37 -12.14
CA GLU A 56 2.03 12.35 -11.17
C GLU A 56 3.42 11.78 -11.46
N PRO A 57 4.32 11.69 -10.46
CA PRO A 57 5.61 11.07 -10.65
C PRO A 57 5.48 9.60 -11.09
N LYS A 58 6.17 9.19 -12.14
CA LYS A 58 6.15 7.79 -12.64
C LYS A 58 6.43 6.75 -11.54
N ILE A 59 7.28 7.09 -10.59
CA ILE A 59 7.62 6.24 -9.45
C ILE A 59 6.43 6.00 -8.52
N ALA A 60 5.48 6.93 -8.46
CA ALA A 60 4.26 6.80 -7.65
C ALA A 60 3.18 5.94 -8.33
N LEU A 61 3.31 5.66 -9.61
CA LEU A 61 2.33 4.93 -10.41
C LEU A 61 2.79 3.50 -10.75
N SER A 62 4.09 3.33 -11.06
CA SER A 62 4.62 2.07 -11.61
C SER A 62 4.83 1.00 -10.57
N GLY A 63 3.98 -0.03 -10.58
CA GLY A 63 4.13 -1.27 -9.81
C GLY A 63 5.09 -2.30 -10.43
N GLY A 64 5.91 -1.90 -11.42
CA GLY A 64 6.81 -2.79 -12.13
C GLY A 64 6.16 -3.48 -13.33
N PHE A 65 6.80 -4.54 -13.84
CA PHE A 65 6.39 -5.23 -15.06
C PHE A 65 4.95 -5.79 -14.96
N ASP A 66 4.64 -6.46 -13.87
CA ASP A 66 3.33 -7.10 -13.62
C ASP A 66 2.39 -6.27 -12.71
N GLY A 67 2.83 -5.10 -12.23
CA GLY A 67 2.07 -4.26 -11.31
C GLY A 67 2.09 -4.74 -9.86
N PHE A 68 2.83 -5.80 -9.52
CA PHE A 68 2.85 -6.39 -8.18
C PHE A 68 4.17 -6.22 -7.42
N ARG A 69 5.19 -5.60 -8.02
CA ARG A 69 6.50 -5.42 -7.38
C ARG A 69 6.37 -4.80 -5.99
N ASP A 70 5.69 -3.66 -5.90
CA ASP A 70 5.60 -2.92 -4.65
C ASP A 70 4.56 -3.52 -3.69
N ILE A 71 3.52 -4.17 -4.20
CA ILE A 71 2.57 -4.96 -3.39
C ILE A 71 3.32 -6.09 -2.66
N ARG A 72 4.15 -6.88 -3.37
CA ARG A 72 4.98 -7.95 -2.77
C ARG A 72 5.94 -7.39 -1.73
N LYS A 73 6.60 -6.27 -2.03
CA LYS A 73 7.51 -5.57 -1.15
C LYS A 73 6.82 -5.14 0.15
N VAL A 74 5.69 -4.46 0.06
CA VAL A 74 4.91 -4.01 1.22
C VAL A 74 4.47 -5.20 2.08
N ILE A 75 3.95 -6.28 1.49
CA ILE A 75 3.51 -7.47 2.22
C ILE A 75 4.70 -8.12 2.97
N ALA A 76 5.84 -8.29 2.31
CA ALA A 76 7.02 -8.91 2.93
C ALA A 76 7.61 -8.05 4.06
N VAL A 77 7.66 -6.73 3.88
CA VAL A 77 8.17 -5.82 4.90
C VAL A 77 7.19 -5.67 6.05
N SER A 78 5.89 -5.53 5.78
CA SER A 78 4.87 -5.41 6.82
C SER A 78 4.85 -6.63 7.76
N LYS A 79 5.15 -7.83 7.25
CA LYS A 79 5.32 -9.03 8.09
C LYS A 79 6.38 -8.86 9.18
N LYS A 80 7.46 -8.12 8.90
CA LYS A 80 8.53 -7.85 9.88
C LYS A 80 8.17 -6.72 10.83
N LEU A 81 7.42 -5.74 10.36
CA LEU A 81 7.09 -4.54 11.11
C LEU A 81 5.88 -4.70 12.04
N LEU A 82 4.90 -5.51 11.65
CA LEU A 82 3.69 -5.72 12.43
C LEU A 82 3.92 -6.64 13.63
N LYS A 83 3.24 -6.35 14.72
CA LYS A 83 3.03 -7.30 15.83
C LYS A 83 2.26 -8.54 15.34
N LEU A 84 2.31 -9.62 16.12
CA LEU A 84 1.34 -10.72 16.00
C LEU A 84 -0.07 -10.15 16.15
N ASN A 85 -1.00 -10.60 15.34
CA ASN A 85 -2.37 -10.06 15.22
C ASN A 85 -2.47 -8.60 14.75
N GLY A 86 -1.35 -7.96 14.37
CA GLY A 86 -1.34 -6.65 13.74
C GLY A 86 -1.99 -6.69 12.35
N LYS A 87 -2.54 -5.56 11.92
CA LYS A 87 -3.32 -5.47 10.67
C LYS A 87 -2.54 -4.79 9.56
N LEU A 88 -2.66 -5.34 8.35
CA LEU A 88 -2.25 -4.70 7.11
C LEU A 88 -3.49 -4.33 6.29
N ILE A 89 -3.61 -3.06 5.94
CA ILE A 89 -4.58 -2.54 4.98
C ILE A 89 -3.81 -2.11 3.75
N ILE A 90 -4.11 -2.71 2.60
CA ILE A 90 -3.40 -2.42 1.35
C ILE A 90 -4.38 -2.10 0.23
N GLU A 91 -4.14 -0.97 -0.46
CA GLU A 91 -4.85 -0.65 -1.69
C GLU A 91 -4.29 -1.49 -2.85
N ILE A 92 -5.16 -1.89 -3.76
CA ILE A 92 -4.84 -2.71 -4.94
C ILE A 92 -5.54 -2.17 -6.19
N GLY A 93 -5.00 -2.47 -7.36
CA GLY A 93 -5.71 -2.33 -8.62
C GLY A 93 -6.90 -3.30 -8.71
N HIS A 94 -7.96 -2.90 -9.39
CA HIS A 94 -9.23 -3.64 -9.45
C HIS A 94 -9.12 -5.09 -9.98
N LYS A 95 -8.09 -5.42 -10.76
CA LYS A 95 -7.82 -6.78 -11.28
C LYS A 95 -6.83 -7.57 -10.43
N GLN A 96 -6.31 -6.98 -9.35
CA GLN A 96 -5.20 -7.55 -8.59
C GLN A 96 -5.64 -8.38 -7.37
N LYS A 97 -6.93 -8.47 -7.07
CA LYS A 97 -7.47 -9.17 -5.90
C LYS A 97 -6.95 -10.59 -5.73
N ILE A 98 -7.11 -11.44 -6.76
CA ILE A 98 -6.83 -12.88 -6.64
C ILE A 98 -5.38 -13.12 -6.27
N LEU A 99 -4.44 -12.49 -6.99
CA LEU A 99 -3.02 -12.67 -6.75
C LEU A 99 -2.57 -11.99 -5.44
N SER A 100 -3.11 -10.81 -5.11
CA SER A 100 -2.80 -10.16 -3.83
C SER A 100 -3.25 -11.00 -2.63
N VAL A 101 -4.44 -11.59 -2.67
CA VAL A 101 -4.93 -12.51 -1.63
C VAL A 101 -4.04 -13.74 -1.52
N LYS A 102 -3.60 -14.32 -2.65
CA LYS A 102 -2.66 -15.45 -2.65
C LYS A 102 -1.35 -15.07 -1.97
N ILE A 103 -0.72 -13.97 -2.37
CA ILE A 103 0.54 -13.48 -1.80
C ILE A 103 0.39 -13.21 -0.29
N LEU A 104 -0.70 -12.59 0.15
CA LEU A 104 -0.96 -12.35 1.57
C LEU A 104 -1.03 -13.66 2.36
N LYS A 105 -1.79 -14.65 1.89
CA LYS A 105 -1.91 -15.96 2.55
C LYS A 105 -0.57 -16.70 2.62
N GLU A 106 0.22 -16.70 1.55
CA GLU A 106 1.56 -17.30 1.51
C GLU A 106 2.54 -16.62 2.48
N ASN A 107 2.29 -15.36 2.82
CA ASN A 107 3.06 -14.61 3.82
C ASN A 107 2.51 -14.69 5.25
N GLY A 108 1.51 -15.54 5.50
CA GLY A 108 0.95 -15.75 6.85
C GLY A 108 -0.05 -14.68 7.27
N TYR A 109 -0.86 -14.18 6.33
CA TYR A 109 -1.95 -13.27 6.63
C TYR A 109 -3.30 -13.95 6.51
N TYR A 110 -4.18 -13.70 7.46
CA TYR A 110 -5.60 -13.99 7.38
C TYR A 110 -6.33 -12.82 6.71
N ILE A 111 -7.20 -13.08 5.73
CA ILE A 111 -7.97 -12.05 5.03
C ILE A 111 -9.26 -11.77 5.79
N ASN A 112 -9.38 -10.59 6.36
CA ASN A 112 -10.56 -10.18 7.11
C ASN A 112 -11.67 -9.68 6.20
N LYS A 113 -11.33 -8.81 5.24
CA LYS A 113 -12.32 -8.15 4.37
C LYS A 113 -11.66 -7.65 3.10
N ILE A 114 -12.44 -7.63 2.01
CA ILE A 114 -12.10 -6.92 0.78
C ILE A 114 -13.16 -5.86 0.56
N SER A 115 -12.76 -4.61 0.48
CA SER A 115 -13.64 -3.47 0.27
C SER A 115 -13.59 -3.01 -1.18
N LYS A 116 -14.73 -2.58 -1.68
CA LYS A 116 -14.90 -2.03 -3.02
C LYS A 116 -14.88 -0.50 -2.97
N ASP A 117 -14.50 0.10 -4.10
CA ASP A 117 -14.68 1.54 -4.32
C ASP A 117 -16.14 1.89 -4.69
N LEU A 118 -16.41 3.18 -4.89
CA LEU A 118 -17.74 3.67 -5.27
C LEU A 118 -18.23 3.14 -6.62
N SER A 119 -17.32 2.66 -7.47
CA SER A 119 -17.63 2.02 -8.75
C SER A 119 -17.85 0.51 -8.62
N GLY A 120 -17.84 -0.05 -7.42
CA GLY A 120 -18.04 -1.46 -7.14
C GLY A 120 -16.83 -2.36 -7.43
N LYS A 121 -15.66 -1.78 -7.69
CA LYS A 121 -14.42 -2.52 -7.99
C LYS A 121 -13.66 -2.82 -6.71
N ASP A 122 -13.11 -4.04 -6.58
CA ASP A 122 -12.24 -4.41 -5.45
C ASP A 122 -11.06 -3.44 -5.37
N ARG A 123 -10.87 -2.80 -4.19
CA ARG A 123 -9.91 -1.72 -4.03
C ARG A 123 -9.02 -1.85 -2.81
N CYS A 124 -9.49 -2.44 -1.74
CA CYS A 124 -8.74 -2.48 -0.50
C CYS A 124 -8.86 -3.85 0.16
N ILE A 125 -7.73 -4.42 0.59
CA ILE A 125 -7.68 -5.68 1.35
C ILE A 125 -7.28 -5.35 2.79
N ILE A 126 -8.10 -5.82 3.74
CA ILE A 126 -7.84 -5.77 5.17
C ILE A 126 -7.44 -7.17 5.61
N SER A 127 -6.27 -7.31 6.20
CA SER A 127 -5.70 -8.59 6.62
C SER A 127 -5.05 -8.51 8.00
N THR A 128 -4.95 -9.64 8.69
CA THR A 128 -4.34 -9.78 10.00
C THR A 128 -3.12 -10.71 9.89
N LYS A 129 -1.98 -10.31 10.43
CA LYS A 129 -0.79 -11.15 10.53
C LYS A 129 -1.04 -12.28 11.54
N LEU A 130 -0.82 -13.52 11.11
CA LEU A 130 -0.88 -14.71 11.95
C LEU A 130 0.46 -14.98 12.65
#